data_303c3c3d3d60e055845a4da86ed41f7b
#
_entry.id   303c3c3d3d60e055845a4da86ed41f7b
#
_cell.length_a   1.000
_cell.length_b   1.000
_cell.length_c   1.000
_cell.angle_alpha   90.00
_cell.angle_beta   90.00
_cell.angle_gamma   90.00
#
_symmetry.space_group_name_H-M   'P 1'
#
loop_
_entity.id
_entity.type
_entity.pdbx_description
1 polymer ?
#
loop_
_entity_poly.entity_id
_entity_poly.type
_entity_poly.pdbx_seq_one_letter_code
_entity_poly.pdbx_strand_id
1 'polypeptide(L)'
;MVNHEGKERRFKGSIVVVSAGAANSARLLLMSANEAHPHGLANSSDQVGRNYMYHNCKAVVALAHEPNHTVFQKTVAINDWYFGDNDFDFPMGHVQMTGKTNGAMMKGYKPRLTALAPTWSMDKLAEHSLDFWMQTEDLPRSSNRVTVNREGKIHLNYIPTNNQASQELISRLEGLLDKLYLKNHLAERQVYFASAMELAAVGHQCGTCRFGQDPKTSVLDLNCRTHDVDNLYVVDTSFFPSSAAVNPSLTAIANAIRISDHLRERLNG
;
A
#
# COMPACT_ATOMS: atom_id res chain seq x y z
N MET A 1 -6.01 -2.32 -27.99
CA MET A 1 -7.40 -2.12 -28.47
C MET A 1 -8.26 -1.66 -27.31
N VAL A 2 -9.24 -0.84 -27.55
CA VAL A 2 -10.19 -0.35 -26.54
C VAL A 2 -11.59 -0.71 -27.03
N ASN A 3 -12.40 -1.31 -26.17
CA ASN A 3 -13.81 -1.53 -26.45
C ASN A 3 -14.60 -0.31 -25.94
N HIS A 4 -15.25 0.41 -26.87
CA HIS A 4 -16.10 1.53 -26.55
C HIS A 4 -17.46 1.29 -27.20
N GLU A 5 -18.51 1.17 -26.40
CA GLU A 5 -19.88 0.88 -26.85
C GLU A 5 -19.98 -0.39 -27.74
N GLY A 6 -19.27 -1.45 -27.37
CA GLY A 6 -19.24 -2.70 -28.13
C GLY A 6 -18.41 -2.68 -29.42
N LYS A 7 -17.75 -1.55 -29.73
CA LYS A 7 -16.88 -1.42 -30.91
C LYS A 7 -15.41 -1.43 -30.50
N GLU A 8 -14.62 -2.28 -31.12
CA GLU A 8 -13.18 -2.27 -30.95
C GLU A 8 -12.55 -1.08 -31.70
N ARG A 9 -11.75 -0.30 -30.98
CA ARG A 9 -10.94 0.78 -31.57
C ARG A 9 -9.46 0.48 -31.35
N ARG A 10 -8.64 0.71 -32.38
CA ARG A 10 -7.19 0.56 -32.33
C ARG A 10 -6.55 1.94 -32.37
N PHE A 11 -5.66 2.19 -31.41
CA PHE A 11 -4.81 3.37 -31.39
C PHE A 11 -3.36 2.93 -31.56
N LYS A 12 -2.56 3.74 -32.25
CA LYS A 12 -1.12 3.56 -32.40
C LYS A 12 -0.41 4.81 -31.89
N GLY A 13 0.73 4.64 -31.24
CA GLY A 13 1.61 5.70 -30.78
C GLY A 13 3.06 5.30 -30.94
N SER A 14 3.95 6.29 -31.12
CA SER A 14 5.40 6.06 -31.08
C SER A 14 5.84 5.56 -29.72
N ILE A 15 5.18 6.02 -28.66
CA ILE A 15 5.34 5.58 -27.28
C ILE A 15 3.95 5.26 -26.70
N VAL A 16 3.88 4.20 -25.89
CA VAL A 16 2.68 3.82 -25.14
C VAL A 16 3.03 3.81 -23.65
N VAL A 17 2.28 4.55 -22.85
CA VAL A 17 2.44 4.60 -21.39
C VAL A 17 1.23 3.97 -20.72
N VAL A 18 1.48 3.00 -19.86
CA VAL A 18 0.49 2.37 -18.99
C VAL A 18 0.60 2.95 -17.59
N SER A 19 -0.53 3.45 -17.05
CA SER A 19 -0.61 4.06 -15.71
C SER A 19 -1.96 3.72 -15.08
N ALA A 20 -2.26 2.42 -14.95
CA ALA A 20 -3.57 1.94 -14.47
C ALA A 20 -3.55 1.50 -12.98
N GLY A 21 -2.43 1.71 -12.28
CA GLY A 21 -2.18 1.24 -10.93
C GLY A 21 -1.72 -0.21 -10.88
N ALA A 22 -1.01 -0.59 -9.81
CA ALA A 22 -0.22 -1.83 -9.75
C ALA A 22 -1.00 -3.09 -10.18
N ALA A 23 -2.20 -3.30 -9.68
CA ALA A 23 -2.97 -4.49 -10.03
C ALA A 23 -3.48 -4.46 -11.49
N ASN A 24 -4.00 -3.31 -11.95
CA ASN A 24 -4.59 -3.20 -13.28
C ASN A 24 -3.54 -3.09 -14.39
N SER A 25 -2.39 -2.47 -14.16
CA SER A 25 -1.29 -2.45 -15.13
C SER A 25 -0.75 -3.86 -15.37
N ALA A 26 -0.53 -4.64 -14.31
CA ALA A 26 -0.17 -6.05 -14.46
C ALA A 26 -1.27 -6.85 -15.17
N ARG A 27 -2.54 -6.66 -14.82
CA ARG A 27 -3.68 -7.28 -15.51
C ARG A 27 -3.67 -6.98 -17.01
N LEU A 28 -3.49 -5.71 -17.37
CA LEU A 28 -3.48 -5.26 -18.76
C LEU A 28 -2.38 -5.96 -19.56
N LEU A 29 -1.16 -6.03 -19.01
CA LEU A 29 -0.04 -6.70 -19.65
C LEU A 29 -0.29 -8.20 -19.80
N LEU A 30 -0.76 -8.88 -18.75
CA LEU A 30 -1.08 -10.32 -18.79
C LEU A 30 -2.20 -10.64 -19.79
N MET A 31 -3.23 -9.79 -19.87
CA MET A 31 -4.33 -9.93 -20.84
C MET A 31 -3.93 -9.62 -22.28
N SER A 32 -2.79 -8.98 -22.49
CA SER A 32 -2.27 -8.63 -23.82
C SER A 32 -1.39 -9.73 -24.43
N ALA A 33 -1.60 -10.99 -23.99
CA ALA A 33 -0.95 -12.15 -24.60
C ALA A 33 -1.29 -12.28 -26.10
N ASN A 34 -0.30 -12.68 -26.89
CA ASN A 34 -0.40 -12.93 -28.32
C ASN A 34 0.69 -13.93 -28.74
N GLU A 35 0.77 -14.25 -30.03
CA GLU A 35 1.75 -15.23 -30.56
C GLU A 35 3.20 -14.87 -30.20
N ALA A 36 3.59 -13.59 -30.27
CA ALA A 36 4.92 -13.13 -29.93
C ALA A 36 5.15 -13.04 -28.40
N HIS A 37 4.10 -12.90 -27.62
CA HIS A 37 4.13 -12.77 -26.17
C HIS A 37 3.11 -13.71 -25.51
N PRO A 38 3.31 -15.03 -25.55
CA PRO A 38 2.29 -16.02 -25.16
C PRO A 38 1.94 -15.99 -23.65
N HIS A 39 2.82 -15.45 -22.82
CA HIS A 39 2.64 -15.34 -21.36
C HIS A 39 2.20 -13.94 -20.89
N GLY A 40 1.80 -13.08 -21.82
CA GLY A 40 1.49 -11.66 -21.58
C GLY A 40 2.54 -10.72 -22.16
N LEU A 41 2.14 -9.50 -22.46
CA LEU A 41 3.02 -8.48 -23.00
C LEU A 41 4.07 -8.08 -21.94
N ALA A 42 5.34 -7.93 -22.36
CA ALA A 42 6.47 -7.61 -21.49
C ALA A 42 6.70 -8.63 -20.35
N ASN A 43 6.38 -9.90 -20.56
CA ASN A 43 6.43 -10.95 -19.52
C ASN A 43 7.27 -12.17 -19.93
N SER A 44 8.34 -12.01 -20.70
CA SER A 44 9.24 -13.09 -21.10
C SER A 44 9.93 -13.76 -19.90
N SER A 45 10.19 -12.99 -18.84
CA SER A 45 10.81 -13.43 -17.59
C SER A 45 9.82 -13.89 -16.50
N ASP A 46 8.51 -13.93 -16.80
CA ASP A 46 7.44 -14.24 -15.83
C ASP A 46 7.44 -13.35 -14.57
N GLN A 47 7.88 -12.07 -14.73
CA GLN A 47 7.92 -11.12 -13.61
C GLN A 47 6.67 -10.23 -13.49
N VAL A 48 5.87 -10.08 -14.57
CA VAL A 48 4.63 -9.30 -14.52
C VAL A 48 3.65 -9.89 -13.51
N GLY A 49 3.16 -9.04 -12.64
CA GLY A 49 2.22 -9.39 -11.57
C GLY A 49 2.87 -9.93 -10.30
N ARG A 50 4.14 -10.38 -10.32
CA ARG A 50 4.86 -10.84 -9.14
C ARG A 50 5.24 -9.70 -8.21
N ASN A 51 5.61 -10.06 -6.97
CA ASN A 51 6.06 -9.11 -5.94
C ASN A 51 5.03 -8.03 -5.62
N TYR A 52 3.74 -8.38 -5.71
CA TYR A 52 2.69 -7.51 -5.24
C TYR A 52 2.92 -7.20 -3.76
N MET A 53 2.91 -5.92 -3.43
CA MET A 53 3.07 -5.38 -2.09
C MET A 53 2.01 -4.33 -1.82
N TYR A 54 1.70 -4.15 -0.56
CA TYR A 54 1.09 -2.95 0.00
C TYR A 54 1.63 -2.79 1.42
N HIS A 55 1.38 -1.68 2.10
CA HIS A 55 1.87 -1.55 3.47
C HIS A 55 1.12 -2.50 4.41
N ASN A 56 1.83 -3.12 5.38
CA ASN A 56 1.17 -3.76 6.52
C ASN A 56 0.52 -2.68 7.37
N CYS A 57 -0.73 -2.37 7.07
CA CYS A 57 -1.48 -1.32 7.74
C CYS A 57 -2.20 -1.85 8.97
N LYS A 58 -2.07 -1.13 10.09
CA LYS A 58 -2.81 -1.37 11.32
C LYS A 58 -3.52 -0.09 11.73
N ALA A 59 -4.77 -0.21 12.13
CA ALA A 59 -5.44 0.82 12.89
C ALA A 59 -5.23 0.55 14.38
N VAL A 60 -4.75 1.53 15.12
CA VAL A 60 -4.61 1.48 16.58
C VAL A 60 -5.45 2.59 17.17
N VAL A 61 -6.34 2.22 18.07
CA VAL A 61 -7.19 3.14 18.81
C VAL A 61 -6.82 3.06 20.27
N ALA A 62 -6.34 4.16 20.82
CA ALA A 62 -6.10 4.32 22.24
C ALA A 62 -7.31 5.03 22.87
N LEU A 63 -7.82 4.50 23.98
CA LEU A 63 -8.93 5.12 24.72
C LEU A 63 -8.39 5.89 25.91
N ALA A 64 -8.65 7.19 25.91
CA ALA A 64 -8.35 8.09 27.00
C ALA A 64 -9.41 8.04 28.09
N HIS A 65 -9.06 8.38 29.32
CA HIS A 65 -10.03 8.54 30.42
C HIS A 65 -10.98 9.71 30.14
N GLU A 66 -10.41 10.83 29.68
CA GLU A 66 -11.18 12.02 29.34
C GLU A 66 -11.61 12.02 27.85
N PRO A 67 -12.78 12.59 27.53
CA PRO A 67 -13.20 12.74 26.15
C PRO A 67 -12.21 13.59 25.33
N ASN A 68 -11.94 13.13 24.12
CA ASN A 68 -11.14 13.85 23.16
C ASN A 68 -12.06 14.70 22.25
N HIS A 69 -12.12 16.00 22.49
CA HIS A 69 -12.94 16.93 21.72
C HIS A 69 -12.26 17.45 20.44
N THR A 70 -11.11 16.93 20.07
CA THR A 70 -10.39 17.33 18.85
C THR A 70 -11.21 16.97 17.62
N VAL A 71 -11.56 17.96 16.81
CA VAL A 71 -12.31 17.77 15.57
C VAL A 71 -11.43 17.22 14.46
N PHE A 72 -10.17 17.70 14.38
CA PHE A 72 -9.19 17.25 13.40
C PHE A 72 -7.94 16.70 14.10
N GLN A 73 -7.80 15.38 14.10
CA GLN A 73 -6.72 14.70 14.81
C GLN A 73 -5.45 14.46 13.97
N LYS A 74 -5.52 14.46 12.64
CA LYS A 74 -4.40 14.12 11.78
C LYS A 74 -3.33 15.21 11.76
N THR A 75 -2.70 15.44 12.90
CA THR A 75 -1.72 16.51 13.14
C THR A 75 -0.35 16.01 13.54
N VAL A 76 -0.21 14.73 13.91
CA VAL A 76 1.04 14.14 14.40
C VAL A 76 1.41 12.92 13.57
N ALA A 77 2.71 12.80 13.28
CA ALA A 77 3.34 11.61 12.75
C ALA A 77 4.60 11.29 13.57
N ILE A 78 4.88 10.00 13.75
CA ILE A 78 6.02 9.49 14.51
C ILE A 78 6.85 8.63 13.58
N ASN A 79 8.10 8.98 13.39
CA ASN A 79 9.09 8.29 12.57
C ASN A 79 10.33 7.85 13.35
N ASP A 80 10.29 7.98 14.68
CA ASP A 80 11.43 7.71 15.54
C ASP A 80 11.93 6.27 15.40
N TRP A 81 11.05 5.34 15.09
CA TRP A 81 11.35 3.93 14.89
C TRP A 81 11.36 3.50 13.42
N TYR A 82 11.34 4.46 12.48
CA TYR A 82 11.24 4.14 11.05
C TYR A 82 12.35 3.21 10.58
N PHE A 83 13.58 3.44 11.03
CA PHE A 83 14.76 2.63 10.69
C PHE A 83 15.16 1.62 11.77
N GLY A 84 14.31 1.37 12.75
CA GLY A 84 14.62 0.52 13.89
C GLY A 84 15.04 1.33 15.12
N ASP A 85 15.50 0.62 16.15
CA ASP A 85 16.07 1.19 17.38
C ASP A 85 17.12 0.23 17.96
N ASN A 86 17.63 0.52 19.18
CA ASN A 86 18.67 -0.28 19.83
C ASN A 86 18.24 -1.74 20.15
N ASP A 87 16.94 -1.97 20.27
CA ASP A 87 16.37 -3.28 20.63
C ASP A 87 15.84 -4.06 19.43
N PHE A 88 15.67 -3.39 18.28
CA PHE A 88 15.19 -3.99 17.04
C PHE A 88 15.87 -3.31 15.83
N ASP A 89 16.85 -3.99 15.25
CA ASP A 89 17.77 -3.48 14.21
C ASP A 89 17.20 -3.52 12.79
N PHE A 90 15.87 -3.53 12.64
CA PHE A 90 15.19 -3.49 11.34
C PHE A 90 14.18 -2.34 11.28
N PRO A 91 13.92 -1.79 10.09
CA PRO A 91 12.89 -0.79 9.90
C PRO A 91 11.52 -1.27 10.42
N MET A 92 10.92 -0.50 11.32
CA MET A 92 9.59 -0.80 11.84
C MET A 92 8.49 -0.08 11.05
N GLY A 93 8.70 1.20 10.70
CA GLY A 93 7.79 1.94 9.86
C GLY A 93 7.31 3.26 10.45
N HIS A 94 6.12 3.68 10.02
CA HIS A 94 5.54 4.99 10.22
C HIS A 94 4.24 4.91 11.02
N VAL A 95 4.07 5.83 11.97
CA VAL A 95 2.82 6.03 12.70
C VAL A 95 2.30 7.42 12.38
N GLN A 96 1.05 7.54 11.99
CA GLN A 96 0.38 8.83 11.84
C GLN A 96 -0.99 8.79 12.52
N MET A 97 -1.42 9.93 13.05
CA MET A 97 -2.81 10.05 13.45
C MET A 97 -3.73 10.03 12.23
N THR A 98 -4.93 9.52 12.42
CA THR A 98 -5.97 9.50 11.38
C THR A 98 -7.21 10.29 11.83
N GLY A 99 -8.24 10.34 11.00
CA GLY A 99 -9.51 10.95 11.38
C GLY A 99 -10.14 10.20 12.56
N LYS A 100 -10.94 10.91 13.35
CA LYS A 100 -11.59 10.37 14.54
C LYS A 100 -12.51 9.21 14.18
N THR A 101 -12.39 8.12 14.92
CA THR A 101 -13.28 6.97 14.79
C THR A 101 -14.70 7.32 15.27
N ASN A 102 -15.68 6.55 14.84
CA ASN A 102 -17.08 6.61 15.29
C ASN A 102 -17.55 5.23 15.73
N GLY A 103 -18.75 5.16 16.27
CA GLY A 103 -19.31 3.90 16.81
C GLY A 103 -19.40 2.78 15.78
N ALA A 104 -19.69 3.09 14.52
CA ALA A 104 -19.76 2.10 13.45
C ALA A 104 -18.36 1.53 13.13
N MET A 105 -17.33 2.39 13.06
CA MET A 105 -15.93 1.98 12.90
C MET A 105 -15.44 1.16 14.09
N MET A 106 -15.78 1.58 15.33
CA MET A 106 -15.47 0.82 16.55
C MET A 106 -16.01 -0.61 16.50
N LYS A 107 -17.22 -0.80 16.01
CA LYS A 107 -17.80 -2.14 15.80
C LYS A 107 -16.98 -2.95 14.79
N GLY A 108 -16.48 -2.33 13.74
CA GLY A 108 -15.65 -2.98 12.72
C GLY A 108 -14.31 -3.50 13.25
N TYR A 109 -13.71 -2.86 14.26
CA TYR A 109 -12.42 -3.31 14.82
C TYR A 109 -12.50 -4.65 15.56
N LYS A 110 -13.60 -4.94 16.24
CA LYS A 110 -13.80 -6.17 17.02
C LYS A 110 -15.23 -6.71 16.86
N PRO A 111 -15.67 -7.07 15.65
CA PRO A 111 -17.08 -7.35 15.37
C PRO A 111 -17.68 -8.46 16.26
N ARG A 112 -16.88 -9.45 16.67
CA ARG A 112 -17.36 -10.52 17.57
C ARG A 112 -17.67 -10.03 19.00
N LEU A 113 -16.90 -9.05 19.48
CA LEU A 113 -17.08 -8.50 20.84
C LEU A 113 -18.16 -7.42 20.88
N THR A 114 -18.30 -6.66 19.80
CA THR A 114 -19.17 -5.48 19.74
C THR A 114 -20.48 -5.72 19.01
N ALA A 115 -20.71 -6.94 18.50
CA ALA A 115 -21.92 -7.29 17.73
C ALA A 115 -23.23 -6.93 18.46
N LEU A 116 -23.29 -7.17 19.75
CA LEU A 116 -24.48 -6.93 20.58
C LEU A 116 -24.51 -5.51 21.21
N ALA A 117 -23.42 -4.75 21.11
CA ALA A 117 -23.36 -3.41 21.70
C ALA A 117 -24.19 -2.42 20.87
N PRO A 118 -25.04 -1.61 21.47
CA PRO A 118 -25.74 -0.54 20.78
C PRO A 118 -24.76 0.47 20.16
N THR A 119 -25.10 1.04 19.00
CA THR A 119 -24.20 1.98 18.32
C THR A 119 -23.89 3.21 19.17
N TRP A 120 -24.87 3.72 19.90
CA TRP A 120 -24.68 4.87 20.79
C TRP A 120 -23.62 4.63 21.90
N SER A 121 -23.50 3.39 22.40
CA SER A 121 -22.46 3.08 23.40
C SER A 121 -21.07 3.06 22.77
N MET A 122 -20.98 2.65 21.49
CA MET A 122 -19.74 2.70 20.73
C MET A 122 -19.37 4.15 20.33
N ASP A 123 -20.37 4.99 20.05
CA ASP A 123 -20.14 6.42 19.79
C ASP A 123 -19.59 7.11 21.05
N LYS A 124 -20.14 6.81 22.24
CA LYS A 124 -19.58 7.27 23.50
C LYS A 124 -18.15 6.83 23.74
N LEU A 125 -17.82 5.57 23.42
CA LEU A 125 -16.47 5.08 23.51
C LEU A 125 -15.54 5.80 22.52
N ALA A 126 -16.02 6.07 21.31
CA ALA A 126 -15.29 6.80 20.29
C ALA A 126 -15.00 8.26 20.67
N GLU A 127 -15.82 8.89 21.53
CA GLU A 127 -15.52 10.23 22.06
C GLU A 127 -14.17 10.29 22.80
N HIS A 128 -13.73 9.17 23.37
CA HIS A 128 -12.48 9.05 24.12
C HIS A 128 -11.30 8.61 23.26
N SER A 129 -11.46 8.39 21.95
CA SER A 129 -10.42 7.81 21.11
C SER A 129 -9.32 8.78 20.71
N LEU A 130 -8.09 8.24 20.67
CA LEU A 130 -6.95 8.73 19.90
C LEU A 130 -6.68 7.67 18.82
N ASP A 131 -6.73 8.09 17.57
CA ASP A 131 -6.77 7.18 16.44
C ASP A 131 -5.46 7.27 15.64
N PHE A 132 -4.79 6.14 15.46
CA PHE A 132 -3.53 6.03 14.75
C PHE A 132 -3.65 5.06 13.58
N TRP A 133 -2.98 5.41 12.51
CA TRP A 133 -2.72 4.54 11.39
C TRP A 133 -1.23 4.24 11.33
N MET A 134 -0.90 2.98 11.45
CA MET A 134 0.46 2.48 11.40
C MET A 134 0.70 1.79 10.06
N GLN A 135 1.86 2.05 9.50
CA GLN A 135 2.31 1.46 8.24
C GLN A 135 3.69 0.86 8.44
N THR A 136 3.82 -0.42 8.13
CA THR A 136 5.10 -1.13 8.07
C THR A 136 5.35 -1.57 6.64
N GLU A 137 6.59 -1.56 6.21
CA GLU A 137 6.97 -2.04 4.90
C GLU A 137 6.53 -3.49 4.70
N ASP A 138 5.87 -3.76 3.57
CA ASP A 138 5.64 -5.11 3.08
C ASP A 138 6.80 -5.49 2.14
N LEU A 139 7.45 -6.62 2.41
CA LEU A 139 8.63 -7.04 1.66
C LEU A 139 8.24 -7.78 0.39
N PRO A 140 8.97 -7.59 -0.72
CA PRO A 140 8.68 -8.25 -1.98
C PRO A 140 8.80 -9.77 -1.85
N ARG A 141 7.80 -10.47 -2.36
CA ARG A 141 7.76 -11.93 -2.41
C ARG A 141 7.20 -12.38 -3.76
N SER A 142 7.96 -13.18 -4.51
CA SER A 142 7.58 -13.58 -5.87
C SER A 142 6.27 -14.37 -5.94
N SER A 143 5.87 -15.05 -4.85
CA SER A 143 4.59 -15.76 -4.74
C SER A 143 3.40 -14.83 -4.44
N ASN A 144 3.63 -13.60 -3.95
CA ASN A 144 2.61 -12.55 -3.87
C ASN A 144 2.39 -12.02 -5.27
N ARG A 145 1.27 -12.39 -5.88
CA ARG A 145 1.13 -12.28 -7.33
C ARG A 145 -0.28 -11.95 -7.77
N VAL A 146 -0.38 -11.01 -8.70
CA VAL A 146 -1.55 -10.77 -9.54
C VAL A 146 -1.52 -11.76 -10.71
N THR A 147 -2.59 -12.50 -10.91
CA THR A 147 -2.85 -13.32 -12.09
C THR A 147 -4.22 -12.98 -12.66
N VAL A 148 -4.50 -13.44 -13.87
CA VAL A 148 -5.79 -13.24 -14.53
C VAL A 148 -6.35 -14.56 -15.03
N ASN A 149 -7.66 -14.72 -14.94
CA ASN A 149 -8.34 -15.85 -15.59
C ASN A 149 -8.64 -15.52 -17.07
N ARG A 150 -9.23 -16.46 -17.79
CA ARG A 150 -9.59 -16.28 -19.22
C ARG A 150 -10.57 -15.14 -19.48
N GLU A 151 -11.36 -14.75 -18.50
CA GLU A 151 -12.33 -13.64 -18.56
C GLU A 151 -11.67 -12.30 -18.18
N GLY A 152 -10.38 -12.31 -17.83
CA GLY A 152 -9.65 -11.13 -17.40
C GLY A 152 -9.94 -10.68 -15.97
N LYS A 153 -10.56 -11.52 -15.15
CA LYS A 153 -10.76 -11.25 -13.72
C LYS A 153 -9.45 -11.43 -12.99
N ILE A 154 -9.09 -10.43 -12.17
CA ILE A 154 -7.91 -10.49 -11.31
C ILE A 154 -8.11 -11.56 -10.24
N HIS A 155 -7.10 -12.40 -10.08
CA HIS A 155 -6.89 -13.25 -8.92
C HIS A 155 -5.59 -12.83 -8.23
N LEU A 156 -5.67 -12.48 -6.95
CA LEU A 156 -4.53 -12.06 -6.14
C LEU A 156 -4.18 -13.19 -5.16
N ASN A 157 -2.97 -13.75 -5.31
CA ASN A 157 -2.35 -14.57 -4.28
C ASN A 157 -1.46 -13.67 -3.44
N TYR A 158 -1.82 -13.50 -2.16
CA TYR A 158 -1.11 -12.57 -1.29
C TYR A 158 -1.04 -13.10 0.15
N ILE A 159 0.16 -13.07 0.70
CA ILE A 159 0.45 -13.38 2.10
C ILE A 159 1.26 -12.20 2.65
N PRO A 160 0.79 -11.52 3.71
CA PRO A 160 1.54 -10.43 4.34
C PRO A 160 2.93 -10.90 4.78
N THR A 161 3.91 -10.04 4.58
CA THR A 161 5.29 -10.23 5.03
C THR A 161 5.60 -9.28 6.19
N ASN A 162 6.79 -9.38 6.79
CA ASN A 162 7.30 -8.43 7.79
C ASN A 162 6.37 -8.16 8.99
N ASN A 163 5.63 -9.16 9.43
CA ASN A 163 4.67 -9.01 10.53
C ASN A 163 5.36 -8.69 11.87
N GLN A 164 6.61 -9.15 12.07
CA GLN A 164 7.36 -8.88 13.30
C GLN A 164 7.60 -7.38 13.48
N ALA A 165 8.12 -6.70 12.47
CA ALA A 165 8.33 -5.24 12.53
C ALA A 165 7.03 -4.48 12.81
N SER A 166 5.90 -4.95 12.25
CA SER A 166 4.58 -4.37 12.52
C SER A 166 4.15 -4.56 13.99
N GLN A 167 4.48 -5.69 14.61
CA GLN A 167 4.20 -5.94 16.04
C GLN A 167 5.10 -5.09 16.94
N GLU A 168 6.40 -4.98 16.61
CA GLU A 168 7.33 -4.14 17.34
C GLU A 168 6.89 -2.66 17.30
N LEU A 169 6.45 -2.17 16.15
CA LEU A 169 5.96 -0.80 16.01
C LEU A 169 4.73 -0.53 16.90
N ILE A 170 3.79 -1.50 17.00
CA ILE A 170 2.64 -1.41 17.90
C ILE A 170 3.14 -1.31 19.36
N SER A 171 4.04 -2.20 19.76
CA SER A 171 4.59 -2.21 21.12
C SER A 171 5.28 -0.90 21.49
N ARG A 172 6.01 -0.29 20.54
CA ARG A 172 6.64 1.03 20.75
C ARG A 172 5.61 2.14 20.94
N LEU A 173 4.55 2.15 20.12
CA LEU A 173 3.47 3.12 20.25
C LEU A 173 2.76 2.98 21.59
N GLU A 174 2.39 1.77 21.98
CA GLU A 174 1.73 1.48 23.27
C GLU A 174 2.61 1.94 24.44
N GLY A 175 3.89 1.58 24.42
CA GLY A 175 4.84 2.01 25.46
C GLY A 175 5.06 3.53 25.53
N LEU A 176 4.99 4.23 24.39
CA LEU A 176 5.03 5.71 24.37
C LEU A 176 3.77 6.30 25.00
N LEU A 177 2.61 5.78 24.61
CA LEU A 177 1.33 6.26 25.13
C LEU A 177 1.20 6.01 26.63
N ASP A 178 1.61 4.85 27.14
CA ASP A 178 1.64 4.56 28.57
C ASP A 178 2.53 5.52 29.34
N LYS A 179 3.72 5.86 28.82
CA LYS A 179 4.61 6.86 29.44
C LYS A 179 3.99 8.26 29.49
N LEU A 180 3.29 8.66 28.45
CA LEU A 180 2.60 9.96 28.41
C LEU A 180 1.46 10.02 29.44
N TYR A 181 0.75 8.92 29.61
CA TYR A 181 -0.33 8.81 30.62
C TYR A 181 0.19 8.88 32.04
N LEU A 182 1.18 8.08 32.36
CA LEU A 182 1.81 8.08 33.70
C LEU A 182 2.38 9.43 34.07
N LYS A 183 2.98 10.14 33.12
CA LYS A 183 3.53 11.48 33.33
C LYS A 183 2.48 12.53 33.67
N ASN A 184 1.25 12.34 33.16
CA ASN A 184 0.14 13.28 33.36
C ASN A 184 -0.80 12.87 34.50
N HIS A 185 -0.38 11.98 35.41
CA HIS A 185 -1.15 11.52 36.58
C HIS A 185 -2.52 10.84 36.25
N LEU A 186 -2.66 10.30 35.08
CA LEU A 186 -3.84 9.51 34.70
C LEU A 186 -3.61 8.08 35.16
N ALA A 187 -4.17 7.71 36.32
CA ALA A 187 -3.84 6.51 37.07
C ALA A 187 -4.38 5.19 36.52
N GLU A 188 -5.02 5.19 35.36
CA GLU A 188 -5.65 3.98 34.80
C GLU A 188 -5.01 3.56 33.50
N ARG A 189 -4.86 2.25 33.33
CA ARG A 189 -4.28 1.62 32.15
C ARG A 189 -5.09 1.95 30.92
N GLN A 190 -4.46 2.48 29.88
CA GLN A 190 -5.11 2.68 28.61
C GLN A 190 -5.56 1.35 27.98
N VAL A 191 -6.66 1.40 27.27
CA VAL A 191 -7.15 0.28 26.46
C VAL A 191 -6.77 0.53 25.02
N TYR A 192 -6.05 -0.42 24.43
CA TYR A 192 -5.63 -0.35 23.05
C TYR A 192 -6.39 -1.36 22.21
N PHE A 193 -6.85 -0.93 21.04
CA PHE A 193 -7.41 -1.79 20.03
C PHE A 193 -6.54 -1.73 18.78
N ALA A 194 -5.83 -2.79 18.47
CA ALA A 194 -5.08 -2.92 17.23
C ALA A 194 -5.81 -3.89 16.28
N SER A 195 -6.03 -3.47 15.05
CA SER A 195 -6.65 -4.29 14.01
C SER A 195 -5.88 -4.16 12.71
N ALA A 196 -5.60 -5.28 12.05
CA ALA A 196 -5.11 -5.26 10.67
C ALA A 196 -6.20 -4.68 9.76
N MET A 197 -5.80 -3.79 8.87
CA MET A 197 -6.70 -3.29 7.83
C MET A 197 -6.82 -4.33 6.72
N GLU A 198 -8.04 -4.54 6.25
CA GLU A 198 -8.27 -5.43 5.11
C GLU A 198 -7.63 -4.87 3.84
N LEU A 199 -7.22 -5.77 2.95
CA LEU A 199 -6.59 -5.42 1.68
C LEU A 199 -7.43 -4.42 0.86
N ALA A 200 -8.76 -4.55 0.90
CA ALA A 200 -9.68 -3.65 0.22
C ALA A 200 -9.69 -2.21 0.76
N ALA A 201 -9.22 -2.01 1.99
CA ALA A 201 -9.18 -0.70 2.64
C ALA A 201 -7.85 0.04 2.41
N VAL A 202 -6.85 -0.60 1.76
CA VAL A 202 -5.52 -0.04 1.57
C VAL A 202 -5.24 0.18 0.09
N GLY A 203 -5.14 1.45 -0.33
CA GLY A 203 -4.87 1.85 -1.71
C GLY A 203 -3.39 1.89 -2.12
N HIS A 204 -2.46 1.43 -1.29
CA HIS A 204 -1.01 1.56 -1.48
C HIS A 204 -0.37 0.38 -2.23
N GLN A 205 -1.07 -0.17 -3.20
CA GLN A 205 -0.63 -1.31 -4.00
C GLN A 205 0.56 -0.95 -4.89
N CYS A 206 1.59 -1.81 -4.94
CA CYS A 206 2.80 -1.56 -5.71
C CYS A 206 3.53 -2.86 -6.10
N GLY A 207 4.62 -2.73 -6.87
CA GLY A 207 5.64 -3.76 -7.09
C GLY A 207 5.39 -4.76 -8.23
N THR A 208 4.25 -4.74 -8.89
CA THR A 208 3.82 -5.75 -9.87
C THR A 208 4.55 -5.69 -11.21
N CYS A 209 5.28 -4.62 -11.48
CA CYS A 209 6.15 -4.45 -12.65
C CYS A 209 7.43 -3.74 -12.21
N ARG A 210 8.18 -4.34 -11.27
CA ARG A 210 9.36 -3.70 -10.68
C ARG A 210 10.37 -3.28 -11.75
N PHE A 211 11.01 -2.12 -11.54
CA PHE A 211 12.14 -1.71 -12.34
C PHE A 211 13.45 -2.32 -11.82
N GLY A 212 14.46 -2.43 -12.69
CA GLY A 212 15.77 -2.95 -12.36
C GLY A 212 16.65 -3.07 -13.60
N GLN A 213 17.92 -3.37 -13.41
CA GLN A 213 18.88 -3.51 -14.51
C GLN A 213 18.83 -4.88 -15.20
N ASP A 214 18.45 -5.93 -14.44
CA ASP A 214 18.43 -7.30 -14.95
C ASP A 214 17.01 -7.67 -15.45
N PRO A 215 16.84 -7.93 -16.78
CA PRO A 215 15.56 -8.33 -17.36
C PRO A 215 15.03 -9.67 -16.84
N LYS A 216 15.86 -10.49 -16.21
CA LYS A 216 15.42 -11.76 -15.61
C LYS A 216 14.67 -11.56 -14.29
N THR A 217 14.92 -10.46 -13.61
CA THR A 217 14.37 -10.18 -12.25
C THR A 217 13.51 -8.94 -12.19
N SER A 218 13.40 -8.18 -13.28
CA SER A 218 12.59 -6.98 -13.39
C SER A 218 11.80 -6.95 -14.71
N VAL A 219 10.66 -6.26 -14.70
CA VAL A 219 9.84 -6.03 -15.91
C VAL A 219 10.33 -4.81 -16.66
N LEU A 220 10.78 -3.80 -15.92
CA LEU A 220 11.12 -2.48 -16.41
C LEU A 220 12.62 -2.19 -16.20
N ASP A 221 13.19 -1.42 -17.11
CA ASP A 221 14.49 -0.77 -16.90
C ASP A 221 14.34 0.41 -15.91
N LEU A 222 15.44 1.08 -15.58
CA LEU A 222 15.45 2.20 -14.64
C LEU A 222 14.67 3.43 -15.13
N ASN A 223 14.33 3.49 -16.42
CA ASN A 223 13.48 4.52 -17.01
C ASN A 223 12.01 4.06 -17.14
N CYS A 224 11.61 3.02 -16.41
CA CYS A 224 10.27 2.45 -16.46
C CYS A 224 9.82 2.01 -17.87
N ARG A 225 10.75 1.77 -18.79
CA ARG A 225 10.52 1.14 -20.08
C ARG A 225 10.55 -0.37 -19.89
N THR A 226 9.68 -1.10 -20.54
CA THR A 226 9.71 -2.57 -20.49
C THR A 226 10.97 -3.12 -21.17
N HIS A 227 11.57 -4.17 -20.61
CA HIS A 227 12.74 -4.81 -21.23
C HIS A 227 12.41 -5.48 -22.57
N ASP A 228 11.21 -6.00 -22.72
CA ASP A 228 10.80 -6.79 -23.90
C ASP A 228 10.24 -5.94 -25.04
N VAL A 229 9.70 -4.74 -24.76
CA VAL A 229 9.00 -3.93 -25.76
C VAL A 229 9.50 -2.48 -25.67
N ASP A 230 10.25 -2.06 -26.68
CA ASP A 230 11.02 -0.83 -26.68
C ASP A 230 10.20 0.45 -26.50
N ASN A 231 8.98 0.50 -27.00
CA ASN A 231 8.12 1.69 -26.94
C ASN A 231 7.02 1.61 -25.86
N LEU A 232 7.11 0.66 -24.91
CA LEU A 232 6.15 0.47 -23.85
C LEU A 232 6.75 0.87 -22.48
N TYR A 233 6.03 1.71 -21.75
CA TYR A 233 6.39 2.18 -20.41
C TYR A 233 5.26 1.85 -19.43
N VAL A 234 5.63 1.59 -18.16
CA VAL A 234 4.65 1.49 -17.06
C VAL A 234 5.03 2.53 -16.01
N VAL A 235 4.19 3.57 -15.86
CA VAL A 235 4.49 4.75 -15.03
C VAL A 235 3.38 4.92 -13.99
N ASP A 236 3.36 4.04 -13.01
CA ASP A 236 2.53 4.07 -11.81
C ASP A 236 3.27 3.35 -10.68
N THR A 237 2.63 3.04 -9.58
CA THR A 237 3.25 2.36 -8.43
C THR A 237 3.73 0.93 -8.70
N SER A 238 3.47 0.36 -9.87
CA SER A 238 3.97 -0.99 -10.24
C SER A 238 5.49 -1.08 -10.22
N PHE A 239 6.21 0.03 -10.47
CA PHE A 239 7.67 0.05 -10.57
C PHE A 239 8.40 -0.19 -9.25
N PHE A 240 7.76 0.04 -8.12
CA PHE A 240 8.40 0.00 -6.80
C PHE A 240 9.14 -1.31 -6.54
N PRO A 241 10.44 -1.31 -6.25
CA PRO A 241 11.17 -2.52 -5.81
C PRO A 241 10.87 -2.88 -4.36
N SER A 242 10.44 -1.91 -3.55
CA SER A 242 10.10 -2.00 -2.15
C SER A 242 8.91 -1.08 -1.87
N SER A 243 8.00 -1.46 -0.98
CA SER A 243 6.82 -0.63 -0.68
C SER A 243 7.16 0.58 0.20
N ALA A 244 8.29 0.54 0.94
CA ALA A 244 8.56 1.45 2.04
C ALA A 244 7.40 1.43 3.07
N ALA A 245 7.34 2.41 3.97
CA ALA A 245 6.33 2.46 5.02
C ALA A 245 5.59 3.81 5.10
N VAL A 246 5.61 4.60 4.02
CA VAL A 246 4.96 5.92 3.93
C VAL A 246 4.07 5.97 2.68
N ASN A 247 3.06 6.83 2.70
CA ASN A 247 2.14 7.03 1.58
C ASN A 247 2.88 7.21 0.24
N PRO A 248 2.61 6.40 -0.79
CA PRO A 248 3.48 6.27 -1.97
C PRO A 248 3.26 7.33 -3.05
N SER A 249 2.19 8.15 -2.97
CA SER A 249 1.79 9.04 -4.04
C SER A 249 2.86 10.05 -4.44
N LEU A 250 3.56 10.64 -3.46
CA LEU A 250 4.62 11.62 -3.74
C LEU A 250 5.78 11.00 -4.55
N THR A 251 6.20 9.78 -4.18
CA THR A 251 7.23 9.03 -4.90
C THR A 251 6.75 8.66 -6.32
N ALA A 252 5.50 8.25 -6.46
CA ALA A 252 4.92 7.94 -7.78
C ALA A 252 4.89 9.18 -8.69
N ILE A 253 4.50 10.34 -8.17
CA ILE A 253 4.49 11.61 -8.90
C ILE A 253 5.92 12.03 -9.28
N ALA A 254 6.85 11.98 -8.34
CA ALA A 254 8.25 12.34 -8.59
C ALA A 254 8.88 11.45 -9.70
N ASN A 255 8.61 10.14 -9.66
CA ASN A 255 9.04 9.24 -10.71
C ASN A 255 8.36 9.55 -12.05
N ALA A 256 7.07 9.86 -12.06
CA ALA A 256 6.36 10.22 -13.30
C ALA A 256 6.95 11.48 -13.95
N ILE A 257 7.34 12.49 -13.17
CA ILE A 257 8.04 13.69 -13.66
C ILE A 257 9.39 13.30 -14.27
N ARG A 258 10.20 12.50 -13.56
CA ARG A 258 11.48 12.00 -14.07
C ARG A 258 11.34 11.25 -15.40
N ILE A 259 10.33 10.39 -15.51
CA ILE A 259 10.07 9.64 -16.75
C ILE A 259 9.56 10.56 -17.85
N SER A 260 8.78 11.59 -17.53
CA SER A 260 8.34 12.60 -18.50
C SER A 260 9.52 13.33 -19.16
N ASP A 261 10.55 13.70 -18.39
CA ASP A 261 11.75 14.31 -18.91
C ASP A 261 12.50 13.34 -19.85
N HIS A 262 12.68 12.08 -19.46
CA HIS A 262 13.25 11.04 -20.30
C HIS A 262 12.46 10.82 -21.60
N LEU A 263 11.13 10.79 -21.55
CA LEU A 263 10.30 10.64 -22.74
C LEU A 263 10.40 11.84 -23.68
N ARG A 264 10.49 13.06 -23.13
CA ARG A 264 10.69 14.28 -23.92
C ARG A 264 12.02 14.24 -24.68
N GLU A 265 13.10 13.82 -24.05
CA GLU A 265 14.40 13.64 -24.70
C GLU A 265 14.31 12.59 -25.82
N ARG A 266 13.72 11.45 -25.56
CA ARG A 266 13.55 10.36 -26.52
C ARG A 266 12.69 10.74 -27.74
N LEU A 267 11.70 11.62 -27.59
CA LEU A 267 10.83 12.06 -28.69
C LEU A 267 11.43 13.19 -29.52
N ASN A 268 12.39 13.94 -28.97
CA ASN A 268 13.04 15.08 -29.64
C ASN A 268 14.38 14.70 -30.30
N GLY A 269 14.96 13.55 -29.98
CA GLY A 269 16.18 13.00 -30.60
C GLY A 269 15.87 11.99 -31.68
#